data_2b0f164b1ac5556e51295fd807a939c6
#
_entry.id   2b0f164b1ac5556e51295fd807a939c6
#
_cell.length_a   1.000
_cell.length_b   1.000
_cell.length_c   1.000
_cell.angle_alpha   90.00
_cell.angle_beta   90.00
_cell.angle_gamma   90.00
#
_symmetry.space_group_name_H-M   'P 1'
#
loop_
_entity.id
_entity.type
_entity.pdbx_description
1 polymer ?
#
loop_
_entity_poly.entity_id
_entity_poly.type
_entity_poly.pdbx_seq_one_letter_code
_entity_poly.pdbx_strand_id
1 'polypeptide(L)'
;RADTDEKDRIVIIRKRKKEKNMFRIGCHLSSSKGFLAMAKQAEEIGANTFQFFTRNPRGGKAKDLDVKDIAAYQQYAAEHGIGQILAHAPYTINACGKDERVQEFAREIMADDLRRLEEIPDCKYNFHPGSHVQQGAEVGIEKIAGVLNEIMWQEQKTTVLLETMAGKGTEVGRNFEELQEILSRVKYPEKMGVCLDTCHVFDGGYDISGHLEEVL
;
A
#
# COMPACT_ATOMS: atom_id res chain seq x y z
N ARG A 1 26.69 -0.94 0.08
CA ARG A 1 26.08 0.09 0.95
C ARG A 1 25.58 1.18 0.01
N ALA A 2 24.58 0.87 -0.76
CA ALA A 2 23.89 1.84 -1.56
C ALA A 2 22.66 2.25 -0.75
N ASP A 3 22.68 3.47 -0.29
CA ASP A 3 21.49 4.23 0.06
C ASP A 3 20.73 4.40 -1.26
N THR A 4 19.94 3.38 -1.62
CA THR A 4 19.10 3.44 -2.81
C THR A 4 18.02 4.43 -2.49
N ASP A 5 18.16 5.59 -3.10
CA ASP A 5 17.27 6.72 -3.03
C ASP A 5 15.84 6.21 -3.37
N GLU A 6 14.96 6.29 -2.41
CA GLU A 6 13.58 5.78 -2.39
C GLU A 6 12.69 6.40 -3.49
N LYS A 7 13.26 7.30 -4.29
CA LYS A 7 12.56 8.10 -5.31
C LYS A 7 12.26 7.36 -6.61
N ASP A 8 12.87 6.20 -6.83
CA ASP A 8 12.83 5.51 -8.12
C ASP A 8 11.93 4.26 -8.16
N ARG A 9 11.06 4.04 -7.16
CA ARG A 9 10.09 2.94 -7.19
C ARG A 9 9.01 3.23 -8.23
N ILE A 10 8.96 2.44 -9.30
CA ILE A 10 7.92 2.47 -10.32
C ILE A 10 6.68 1.77 -9.76
N VAL A 11 5.52 2.43 -9.82
CA VAL A 11 4.22 1.88 -9.42
C VAL A 11 3.45 1.43 -10.65
N ILE A 12 3.11 0.14 -10.73
CA ILE A 12 2.29 -0.44 -11.80
C ILE A 12 0.98 -0.96 -11.19
N ILE A 13 -0.16 -0.46 -11.66
CA ILE A 13 -1.49 -0.89 -11.20
C ILE A 13 -2.25 -1.53 -12.35
N ARG A 14 -2.65 -2.81 -12.21
CA ARG A 14 -3.41 -3.55 -13.21
C ARG A 14 -4.86 -3.80 -12.73
N LYS A 15 -5.87 -3.38 -13.52
CA LYS A 15 -7.29 -3.59 -13.23
C LYS A 15 -7.85 -4.80 -14.00
N ARG A 16 -8.59 -5.68 -13.31
CA ARG A 16 -9.36 -6.75 -13.96
C ARG A 16 -10.77 -6.25 -14.34
N LYS A 17 -11.10 -6.34 -15.66
CA LYS A 17 -12.38 -6.29 -16.39
C LYS A 17 -12.97 -4.93 -16.82
N LYS A 18 -13.08 -4.80 -18.16
CA LYS A 18 -14.03 -4.03 -19.01
C LYS A 18 -13.94 -2.50 -19.13
N GLU A 19 -13.04 -1.80 -18.52
CA GLU A 19 -12.59 -0.50 -19.06
C GLU A 19 -11.38 -0.75 -19.95
N LYS A 20 -11.23 0.02 -21.05
CA LYS A 20 -10.03 -0.07 -21.90
C LYS A 20 -8.81 -0.22 -20.99
N ASN A 21 -8.07 -1.32 -21.15
CA ASN A 21 -6.87 -1.64 -20.36
C ASN A 21 -5.83 -0.52 -20.54
N MET A 22 -6.01 0.60 -19.86
CA MET A 22 -5.01 1.65 -19.85
C MET A 22 -3.92 1.18 -18.89
N PHE A 23 -2.73 0.93 -19.41
CA PHE A 23 -1.57 0.67 -18.59
C PHE A 23 -1.28 1.88 -17.71
N ARG A 24 -1.15 1.66 -16.41
CA ARG A 24 -0.87 2.72 -15.44
C ARG A 24 0.58 2.64 -15.02
N ILE A 25 1.30 3.75 -15.19
CA ILE A 25 2.70 3.87 -14.81
C ILE A 25 2.93 5.21 -14.12
N GLY A 26 3.73 5.19 -13.05
CA GLY A 26 4.03 6.37 -12.26
C GLY A 26 5.17 6.13 -11.30
N CYS A 27 5.36 7.06 -10.38
CA CYS A 27 6.41 6.99 -9.36
C CYS A 27 5.90 7.46 -8.01
N HIS A 28 6.75 7.35 -6.98
CA HIS A 28 6.48 7.90 -5.67
C HIS A 28 6.66 9.41 -5.67
N LEU A 29 5.63 10.15 -5.24
CA LEU A 29 5.62 11.62 -5.19
C LEU A 29 5.44 12.14 -3.75
N SER A 30 5.95 13.33 -3.50
CA SER A 30 5.81 13.98 -2.20
C SER A 30 4.43 14.62 -2.04
N SER A 31 3.69 14.22 -1.01
CA SER A 31 2.38 14.81 -0.65
C SER A 31 2.49 16.19 0.03
N SER A 32 3.69 16.74 0.18
CA SER A 32 3.92 18.01 0.91
C SER A 32 3.16 19.20 0.35
N LYS A 33 2.92 19.24 -0.96
CA LYS A 33 2.23 20.32 -1.69
C LYS A 33 0.77 20.00 -2.05
N GLY A 34 0.23 18.86 -1.58
CA GLY A 34 -1.14 18.44 -1.84
C GLY A 34 -1.33 17.53 -3.05
N PHE A 35 -2.57 17.07 -3.24
CA PHE A 35 -2.94 16.08 -4.27
C PHE A 35 -2.91 16.66 -5.68
N LEU A 36 -3.42 17.88 -5.87
CA LEU A 36 -3.37 18.55 -7.17
C LEU A 36 -1.93 18.75 -7.67
N ALA A 37 -1.02 19.08 -6.75
CA ALA A 37 0.39 19.25 -7.09
C ALA A 37 1.04 17.93 -7.50
N MET A 38 0.71 16.81 -6.85
CA MET A 38 1.17 15.48 -7.24
C MET A 38 0.62 15.08 -8.63
N ALA A 39 -0.66 15.33 -8.90
CA ALA A 39 -1.26 15.04 -10.20
C ALA A 39 -0.57 15.80 -11.35
N LYS A 40 -0.34 17.09 -11.16
CA LYS A 40 0.40 17.91 -12.14
C LYS A 40 1.83 17.41 -12.35
N GLN A 41 2.51 17.07 -11.28
CA GLN A 41 3.86 16.51 -11.37
C GLN A 41 3.87 15.15 -12.07
N ALA A 42 2.87 14.29 -11.83
CA ALA A 42 2.73 13.03 -12.54
C ALA A 42 2.58 13.26 -14.06
N GLU A 43 1.69 14.16 -14.48
CA GLU A 43 1.51 14.50 -15.89
C GLU A 43 2.78 15.07 -16.50
N GLU A 44 3.48 15.97 -15.81
CA GLU A 44 4.74 16.60 -16.26
C GLU A 44 5.81 15.59 -16.64
N ILE A 45 5.88 14.45 -15.91
CA ILE A 45 6.81 13.36 -16.18
C ILE A 45 6.23 12.26 -17.09
N GLY A 46 5.04 12.47 -17.66
CA GLY A 46 4.36 11.51 -18.53
C GLY A 46 3.73 10.31 -17.80
N ALA A 47 3.55 10.40 -16.47
CA ALA A 47 2.88 9.39 -15.67
C ALA A 47 1.36 9.61 -15.68
N ASN A 48 0.60 8.52 -15.44
CA ASN A 48 -0.86 8.55 -15.31
C ASN A 48 -1.37 7.97 -13.99
N THR A 49 -0.47 7.75 -13.04
CA THR A 49 -0.70 7.35 -11.65
C THR A 49 0.48 7.79 -10.79
N PHE A 50 0.34 7.71 -9.48
CA PHE A 50 1.44 7.94 -8.55
C PHE A 50 1.20 7.23 -7.23
N GLN A 51 2.29 7.03 -6.48
CA GLN A 51 2.28 6.59 -5.08
C GLN A 51 2.66 7.76 -4.18
N PHE A 52 2.16 7.77 -2.96
CA PHE A 52 2.54 8.75 -1.92
C PHE A 52 2.45 8.12 -0.53
N PHE A 53 3.13 8.70 0.45
CA PHE A 53 2.95 8.31 1.85
C PHE A 53 1.73 9.02 2.47
N THR A 54 0.91 8.27 3.21
CA THR A 54 -0.25 8.82 3.94
C THR A 54 0.15 9.89 4.95
N ARG A 55 1.37 9.76 5.49
CA ARG A 55 2.01 10.64 6.47
C ARG A 55 3.52 10.56 6.36
N ASN A 56 4.27 11.20 7.25
CA ASN A 56 5.73 11.02 7.28
C ASN A 56 6.07 9.51 7.35
N PRO A 57 6.92 8.97 6.45
CA PRO A 57 7.26 7.55 6.43
C PRO A 57 7.94 7.03 7.71
N ARG A 58 8.49 7.94 8.52
CA ARG A 58 9.05 7.62 9.85
C ARG A 58 8.01 7.71 10.97
N GLY A 59 6.73 7.80 10.63
CA GLY A 59 5.62 7.95 11.56
C GLY A 59 5.28 9.40 11.88
N GLY A 60 4.27 9.57 12.72
CA GLY A 60 3.80 10.87 13.16
C GLY A 60 2.38 11.20 12.72
N LYS A 61 1.92 12.38 13.12
CA LYS A 61 0.58 12.87 12.80
C LYS A 61 0.47 13.17 11.30
N ALA A 62 -0.61 12.71 10.67
CA ALA A 62 -0.96 13.12 9.32
C ALA A 62 -1.37 14.60 9.30
N LYS A 63 -1.10 15.30 8.18
CA LYS A 63 -1.66 16.63 7.95
C LYS A 63 -3.16 16.52 7.73
N ASP A 64 -3.91 17.55 8.12
CA ASP A 64 -5.33 17.61 7.81
C ASP A 64 -5.54 17.59 6.29
N LEU A 65 -6.60 16.91 5.84
CA LEU A 65 -6.97 16.88 4.43
C LEU A 65 -7.54 18.23 4.02
N ASP A 66 -7.03 18.77 2.93
CA ASP A 66 -7.61 19.96 2.29
C ASP A 66 -8.68 19.52 1.27
N VAL A 67 -9.93 19.66 1.65
CA VAL A 67 -11.09 19.29 0.81
C VAL A 67 -11.08 20.02 -0.54
N LYS A 68 -10.58 21.28 -0.57
CA LYS A 68 -10.49 22.05 -1.81
C LYS A 68 -9.39 21.51 -2.72
N ASP A 69 -8.26 21.12 -2.16
CA ASP A 69 -7.18 20.50 -2.92
C ASP A 69 -7.61 19.13 -3.47
N ILE A 70 -8.30 18.33 -2.68
CA ILE A 70 -8.85 17.04 -3.12
C ILE A 70 -9.87 17.24 -4.27
N ALA A 71 -10.80 18.20 -4.15
CA ALA A 71 -11.76 18.48 -5.20
C ALA A 71 -11.08 18.95 -6.51
N ALA A 72 -10.08 19.82 -6.41
CA ALA A 72 -9.28 20.28 -7.53
C ALA A 72 -8.46 19.13 -8.16
N TYR A 73 -7.91 18.24 -7.34
CA TYR A 73 -7.26 17.01 -7.79
C TYR A 73 -8.22 16.11 -8.57
N GLN A 74 -9.42 15.87 -8.05
CA GLN A 74 -10.42 15.00 -8.69
C GLN A 74 -10.80 15.50 -10.08
N GLN A 75 -11.05 16.80 -10.20
CA GLN A 75 -11.35 17.42 -11.50
C GLN A 75 -10.17 17.28 -12.46
N TYR A 76 -8.97 17.66 -12.02
CA TYR A 76 -7.77 17.57 -12.83
C TYR A 76 -7.47 16.14 -13.27
N ALA A 77 -7.55 15.17 -12.37
CA ALA A 77 -7.31 13.77 -12.63
C ALA A 77 -8.27 13.20 -13.69
N ALA A 78 -9.55 13.57 -13.62
CA ALA A 78 -10.56 13.18 -14.61
C ALA A 78 -10.27 13.76 -16.00
N GLU A 79 -9.85 15.02 -16.08
CA GLU A 79 -9.55 15.72 -17.34
C GLU A 79 -8.26 15.18 -18.00
N HIS A 80 -7.25 14.78 -17.22
CA HIS A 80 -5.92 14.39 -17.66
C HIS A 80 -5.65 12.86 -17.61
N GLY A 81 -6.67 12.05 -17.27
CA GLY A 81 -6.57 10.59 -17.28
C GLY A 81 -5.69 10.01 -16.19
N ILE A 82 -5.46 10.75 -15.10
CA ILE A 82 -4.76 10.27 -13.90
C ILE A 82 -5.76 9.52 -13.02
N GLY A 83 -5.35 8.41 -12.45
CA GLY A 83 -6.22 7.66 -11.55
C GLY A 83 -5.58 6.41 -10.98
N GLN A 84 -6.31 5.74 -10.08
CA GLN A 84 -5.81 4.60 -9.30
C GLN A 84 -4.47 4.90 -8.63
N ILE A 85 -4.49 5.89 -7.75
CA ILE A 85 -3.29 6.24 -6.97
C ILE A 85 -3.11 5.28 -5.79
N LEU A 86 -1.88 5.20 -5.32
CA LEU A 86 -1.48 4.29 -4.25
C LEU A 86 -1.00 5.08 -3.03
N ALA A 87 -1.69 4.94 -1.91
CA ALA A 87 -1.27 5.46 -0.63
C ALA A 87 -0.45 4.39 0.11
N HIS A 88 0.77 4.70 0.49
CA HIS A 88 1.63 3.81 1.25
C HIS A 88 1.61 4.18 2.74
N ALA A 89 1.41 3.19 3.60
CA ALA A 89 1.54 3.34 5.05
C ALA A 89 2.97 3.73 5.46
N PRO A 90 3.17 4.39 6.60
CA PRO A 90 4.52 4.64 7.10
C PRO A 90 5.23 3.34 7.46
N TYR A 91 6.56 3.29 7.28
CA TYR A 91 7.37 2.09 7.59
C TYR A 91 7.44 1.74 9.07
N THR A 92 7.02 2.65 9.93
CA THR A 92 7.07 2.47 11.38
C THR A 92 5.95 1.61 11.94
N ILE A 93 4.95 1.28 11.13
CA ILE A 93 3.87 0.38 11.58
C ILE A 93 4.34 -1.08 11.56
N ASN A 94 3.90 -1.85 12.55
CA ASN A 94 4.09 -3.28 12.61
C ASN A 94 2.86 -3.94 13.23
N ALA A 95 1.94 -4.41 12.38
CA ALA A 95 0.67 -5.00 12.80
C ALA A 95 0.84 -6.31 13.57
N CYS A 96 1.99 -7.00 13.43
CA CYS A 96 2.26 -8.27 14.10
C CYS A 96 3.40 -8.21 15.12
N GLY A 97 3.79 -7.02 15.55
CA GLY A 97 4.82 -6.85 16.57
C GLY A 97 4.53 -7.62 17.85
N LYS A 98 5.58 -7.90 18.64
CA LYS A 98 5.43 -8.61 19.92
C LYS A 98 4.85 -7.72 21.01
N ASP A 99 5.22 -6.43 21.01
CA ASP A 99 4.76 -5.44 21.98
C ASP A 99 3.35 -4.98 21.61
N GLU A 100 2.42 -5.03 22.56
CA GLU A 100 1.04 -4.60 22.38
C GLU A 100 0.93 -3.12 21.99
N ARG A 101 1.80 -2.27 22.51
CA ARG A 101 1.84 -0.83 22.14
C ARG A 101 2.20 -0.63 20.67
N VAL A 102 3.06 -1.48 20.12
CA VAL A 102 3.43 -1.43 18.69
C VAL A 102 2.25 -1.84 17.82
N GLN A 103 1.49 -2.86 18.22
CA GLN A 103 0.27 -3.27 17.53
C GLN A 103 -0.82 -2.22 17.63
N GLU A 104 -1.02 -1.63 18.82
CA GLU A 104 -2.00 -0.55 19.04
C GLU A 104 -1.69 0.65 18.16
N PHE A 105 -0.42 1.08 18.13
CA PHE A 105 0.04 2.15 17.25
C PHE A 105 -0.24 1.83 15.77
N ALA A 106 0.05 0.60 15.32
CA ALA A 106 -0.23 0.20 13.94
C ALA A 106 -1.74 0.25 13.64
N ARG A 107 -2.57 -0.26 14.55
CA ARG A 107 -4.04 -0.24 14.46
C ARG A 107 -4.59 1.19 14.35
N GLU A 108 -4.15 2.09 15.24
CA GLU A 108 -4.57 3.49 15.23
C GLU A 108 -4.21 4.19 13.92
N ILE A 109 -2.96 4.03 13.46
CA ILE A 109 -2.47 4.64 12.23
C ILE A 109 -3.22 4.11 11.02
N MET A 110 -3.37 2.79 10.89
CA MET A 110 -4.05 2.17 9.75
C MET A 110 -5.54 2.53 9.73
N ALA A 111 -6.21 2.57 10.89
CA ALA A 111 -7.60 2.99 10.98
C ALA A 111 -7.80 4.46 10.59
N ASP A 112 -6.90 5.35 11.03
CA ASP A 112 -6.93 6.76 10.64
C ASP A 112 -6.67 6.92 9.13
N ASP A 113 -5.66 6.24 8.60
CA ASP A 113 -5.34 6.27 7.18
C ASP A 113 -6.53 5.82 6.33
N LEU A 114 -7.18 4.71 6.65
CA LEU A 114 -8.32 4.20 5.90
C LEU A 114 -9.50 5.18 5.89
N ARG A 115 -9.86 5.76 7.05
CA ARG A 115 -10.93 6.78 7.11
C ARG A 115 -10.61 7.99 6.24
N ARG A 116 -9.37 8.44 6.22
CA ARG A 116 -8.92 9.58 5.42
C ARG A 116 -8.94 9.27 3.93
N LEU A 117 -8.57 8.04 3.54
CA LEU A 117 -8.53 7.62 2.15
C LEU A 117 -9.92 7.45 1.52
N GLU A 118 -10.98 7.27 2.32
CA GLU A 118 -12.35 7.30 1.82
C GLU A 118 -12.77 8.64 1.18
N GLU A 119 -12.09 9.74 1.55
CA GLU A 119 -12.28 11.06 0.95
C GLU A 119 -11.55 11.22 -0.40
N ILE A 120 -10.69 10.25 -0.76
CA ILE A 120 -9.83 10.32 -1.96
C ILE A 120 -10.26 9.22 -2.93
N PRO A 121 -11.01 9.53 -3.99
CA PRO A 121 -11.49 8.54 -4.96
C PRO A 121 -10.36 7.77 -5.64
N ASP A 122 -10.63 6.51 -5.97
CA ASP A 122 -9.71 5.60 -6.68
C ASP A 122 -8.33 5.43 -6.00
N CYS A 123 -8.26 5.66 -4.68
CA CYS A 123 -7.05 5.44 -3.90
C CYS A 123 -7.04 4.03 -3.31
N LYS A 124 -5.89 3.36 -3.37
CA LYS A 124 -5.64 2.08 -2.69
C LYS A 124 -4.68 2.33 -1.54
N TYR A 125 -4.79 1.52 -0.49
CA TYR A 125 -3.93 1.59 0.69
C TYR A 125 -2.99 0.40 0.73
N ASN A 126 -1.69 0.63 0.65
CA ASN A 126 -0.64 -0.39 0.70
C ASN A 126 0.12 -0.33 2.02
N PHE A 127 0.43 -1.49 2.59
CA PHE A 127 1.22 -1.57 3.81
C PHE A 127 2.08 -2.84 3.83
N HIS A 128 3.23 -2.75 4.52
CA HIS A 128 4.05 -3.91 4.86
C HIS A 128 3.36 -4.72 5.96
N PRO A 129 3.15 -6.04 5.79
CA PRO A 129 2.53 -6.88 6.83
C PRO A 129 3.21 -6.78 8.19
N GLY A 130 4.54 -6.60 8.21
CA GLY A 130 5.32 -6.39 9.42
C GLY A 130 6.22 -7.57 9.77
N SER A 131 6.77 -7.54 10.99
CA SER A 131 7.68 -8.56 11.50
C SER A 131 7.15 -9.16 12.80
N HIS A 132 7.11 -10.49 12.87
CA HIS A 132 6.57 -11.23 14.01
C HIS A 132 7.52 -11.29 15.23
N VAL A 133 8.73 -10.75 15.13
CA VAL A 133 9.70 -10.60 16.24
C VAL A 133 9.84 -11.89 17.06
N GLN A 134 10.22 -12.99 16.40
CA GLN A 134 10.45 -14.34 16.96
C GLN A 134 9.20 -15.02 17.59
N GLN A 135 7.98 -14.54 17.33
CA GLN A 135 6.75 -15.19 17.78
C GLN A 135 6.31 -16.35 16.87
N GLY A 136 6.89 -16.45 15.66
CA GLY A 136 6.50 -17.37 14.60
C GLY A 136 5.56 -16.72 13.57
N ALA A 137 5.66 -17.16 12.31
CA ALA A 137 4.90 -16.61 11.19
C ALA A 137 3.37 -16.77 11.41
N GLU A 138 2.93 -17.91 11.94
CA GLU A 138 1.52 -18.18 12.23
C GLU A 138 0.91 -17.15 13.20
N VAL A 139 1.62 -16.83 14.29
CA VAL A 139 1.19 -15.77 15.23
C VAL A 139 1.19 -14.41 14.54
N GLY A 140 2.16 -14.15 13.68
CA GLY A 140 2.22 -12.91 12.90
C GLY A 140 1.01 -12.77 11.97
N ILE A 141 0.66 -13.81 11.23
CA ILE A 141 -0.50 -13.88 10.34
C ILE A 141 -1.80 -13.63 11.10
N GLU A 142 -1.98 -14.31 12.24
CA GLU A 142 -3.17 -14.13 13.09
C GLU A 142 -3.32 -12.69 13.56
N LYS A 143 -2.24 -12.07 14.01
CA LYS A 143 -2.24 -10.67 14.47
C LYS A 143 -2.56 -9.68 13.35
N ILE A 144 -1.96 -9.86 12.17
CA ILE A 144 -2.23 -9.01 11.00
C ILE A 144 -3.71 -9.10 10.61
N ALA A 145 -4.23 -10.32 10.48
CA ALA A 145 -5.65 -10.54 10.17
C ALA A 145 -6.56 -9.96 11.27
N GLY A 146 -6.18 -10.08 12.54
CA GLY A 146 -6.87 -9.48 13.67
C GLY A 146 -6.98 -7.97 13.54
N VAL A 147 -5.86 -7.27 13.30
CA VAL A 147 -5.85 -5.82 13.09
C VAL A 147 -6.74 -5.42 11.92
N LEU A 148 -6.63 -6.10 10.76
CA LEU A 148 -7.46 -5.83 9.58
C LEU A 148 -8.94 -6.02 9.88
N ASN A 149 -9.31 -7.08 10.62
CA ASN A 149 -10.69 -7.37 11.01
C ASN A 149 -11.30 -6.35 11.97
N GLU A 150 -10.49 -5.63 12.71
CA GLU A 150 -10.92 -4.56 13.61
C GLU A 150 -11.08 -3.21 12.90
N ILE A 151 -10.20 -2.90 11.92
CA ILE A 151 -10.15 -1.57 11.30
C ILE A 151 -10.95 -1.47 10.00
N MET A 152 -11.22 -2.58 9.31
CA MET A 152 -11.98 -2.61 8.07
C MET A 152 -13.48 -2.73 8.34
N TRP A 153 -14.31 -2.19 7.42
CA TRP A 153 -15.76 -2.23 7.53
C TRP A 153 -16.44 -2.49 6.16
N GLN A 154 -17.70 -2.86 6.22
CA GLN A 154 -18.45 -3.35 5.05
C GLN A 154 -18.61 -2.31 3.93
N GLU A 155 -18.83 -1.04 4.28
CA GLU A 155 -19.08 0.03 3.30
C GLU A 155 -17.77 0.68 2.80
N GLN A 156 -16.61 0.26 3.32
CA GLN A 156 -15.30 0.75 2.89
C GLN A 156 -15.12 0.63 1.37
N LYS A 157 -14.67 1.70 0.72
CA LYS A 157 -14.39 1.74 -0.72
C LYS A 157 -12.92 1.50 -1.03
N THR A 158 -12.04 1.94 -0.13
CA THR A 158 -10.58 1.81 -0.27
C THR A 158 -10.18 0.34 -0.24
N THR A 159 -9.53 -0.13 -1.31
CA THR A 159 -8.90 -1.47 -1.32
C THR A 159 -7.62 -1.44 -0.52
N VAL A 160 -7.45 -2.39 0.39
CA VAL A 160 -6.23 -2.57 1.19
C VAL A 160 -5.32 -3.59 0.52
N LEU A 161 -4.05 -3.27 0.38
CA LEU A 161 -3.07 -4.12 -0.28
C LEU A 161 -2.03 -4.61 0.72
N LEU A 162 -1.83 -5.92 0.76
CA LEU A 162 -0.68 -6.55 1.41
C LEU A 162 0.52 -6.48 0.47
N GLU A 163 1.61 -5.87 0.88
CA GLU A 163 2.84 -5.87 0.10
C GLU A 163 3.59 -7.21 0.27
N THR A 164 4.12 -7.74 -0.84
CA THR A 164 5.05 -8.87 -0.79
C THR A 164 6.33 -8.44 -0.09
N MET A 165 6.88 -9.30 0.79
CA MET A 165 8.08 -9.02 1.59
C MET A 165 9.25 -9.90 1.20
N ALA A 166 10.47 -9.43 1.45
CA ALA A 166 11.70 -10.16 1.16
C ALA A 166 12.00 -11.30 2.15
N GLY A 167 11.28 -11.35 3.28
CA GLY A 167 11.52 -12.35 4.33
C GLY A 167 12.75 -12.08 5.18
N LYS A 168 13.23 -10.84 5.21
CA LYS A 168 14.39 -10.46 6.02
C LYS A 168 14.06 -10.54 7.51
N GLY A 169 14.89 -11.25 8.25
CA GLY A 169 14.69 -11.44 9.68
C GLY A 169 13.41 -12.22 9.99
N THR A 170 12.37 -11.55 10.48
CA THR A 170 11.09 -12.15 10.89
C THR A 170 9.88 -11.50 10.17
N GLU A 171 10.10 -10.99 8.96
CA GLU A 171 9.03 -10.43 8.12
C GLU A 171 7.99 -11.49 7.76
N VAL A 172 6.72 -11.07 7.76
CA VAL A 172 5.56 -11.84 7.31
C VAL A 172 5.18 -11.40 5.90
N GLY A 173 4.68 -12.31 5.07
CA GLY A 173 4.36 -12.06 3.66
C GLY A 173 5.54 -12.28 2.72
N ARG A 174 6.51 -13.08 3.15
CA ARG A 174 7.73 -13.46 2.41
C ARG A 174 7.47 -14.42 1.24
N ASN A 175 6.32 -15.08 1.23
CA ASN A 175 5.87 -15.98 0.18
C ASN A 175 4.37 -15.79 -0.05
N PHE A 176 3.87 -16.32 -1.15
CA PHE A 176 2.46 -16.16 -1.52
C PHE A 176 1.51 -16.91 -0.60
N GLU A 177 1.97 -18.01 0.02
CA GLU A 177 1.20 -18.80 0.99
C GLU A 177 0.89 -18.00 2.24
N GLU A 178 1.86 -17.27 2.79
CA GLU A 178 1.64 -16.41 3.96
C GLU A 178 0.64 -15.27 3.65
N LEU A 179 0.72 -14.66 2.45
CA LEU A 179 -0.23 -13.65 2.01
C LEU A 179 -1.63 -14.25 1.83
N GLN A 180 -1.74 -15.42 1.20
CA GLN A 180 -3.00 -16.14 1.04
C GLN A 180 -3.62 -16.48 2.38
N GLU A 181 -2.82 -16.91 3.36
CA GLU A 181 -3.29 -17.25 4.68
C GLU A 181 -3.84 -16.02 5.42
N ILE A 182 -3.17 -14.86 5.32
CA ILE A 182 -3.72 -13.60 5.87
C ILE A 182 -5.07 -13.29 5.22
N LEU A 183 -5.14 -13.32 3.88
CA LEU A 183 -6.36 -13.01 3.13
C LEU A 183 -7.52 -13.94 3.48
N SER A 184 -7.24 -15.23 3.76
CA SER A 184 -8.25 -16.22 4.14
C SER A 184 -8.89 -15.94 5.51
N ARG A 185 -8.20 -15.19 6.38
CA ARG A 185 -8.64 -14.88 7.77
C ARG A 185 -9.31 -13.51 7.89
N VAL A 186 -9.34 -12.70 6.82
CA VAL A 186 -9.96 -11.38 6.83
C VAL A 186 -11.45 -11.46 6.56
N LYS A 187 -12.25 -10.67 7.29
CA LYS A 187 -13.74 -10.64 7.15
C LYS A 187 -14.21 -10.11 5.80
N TYR A 188 -13.43 -9.22 5.16
CA TYR A 188 -13.77 -8.55 3.91
C TYR A 188 -12.70 -8.80 2.84
N PRO A 189 -12.50 -10.07 2.41
CA PRO A 189 -11.44 -10.41 1.44
C PRO A 189 -11.64 -9.73 0.08
N GLU A 190 -12.87 -9.38 -0.28
CA GLU A 190 -13.21 -8.66 -1.52
C GLU A 190 -12.68 -7.22 -1.54
N LYS A 191 -12.30 -6.68 -0.38
CA LYS A 191 -11.69 -5.36 -0.20
C LYS A 191 -10.17 -5.42 -0.06
N MET A 192 -9.62 -6.62 -0.20
CA MET A 192 -8.19 -6.86 -0.09
C MET A 192 -7.57 -7.15 -1.46
N GLY A 193 -6.27 -6.95 -1.55
CA GLY A 193 -5.44 -7.34 -2.68
C GLY A 193 -3.98 -7.48 -2.26
N VAL A 194 -3.13 -7.69 -3.24
CA VAL A 194 -1.67 -7.80 -3.04
C VAL A 194 -0.98 -6.72 -3.85
N CYS A 195 0.00 -6.08 -3.25
CA CYS A 195 0.98 -5.23 -3.93
C CYS A 195 2.26 -6.04 -4.15
N LEU A 196 2.56 -6.33 -5.40
CA LEU A 196 3.78 -7.04 -5.76
C LEU A 196 4.95 -6.04 -5.83
N ASP A 197 5.84 -6.10 -4.86
CA ASP A 197 7.15 -5.42 -4.95
C ASP A 197 8.16 -6.40 -5.57
N THR A 198 8.63 -6.09 -6.77
CA THR A 198 9.52 -6.98 -7.54
C THR A 198 10.89 -7.15 -6.88
N CYS A 199 11.38 -6.14 -6.15
CA CYS A 199 12.61 -6.23 -5.38
C CYS A 199 12.45 -7.19 -4.21
N HIS A 200 11.34 -7.09 -3.47
CA HIS A 200 11.04 -7.98 -2.35
C HIS A 200 10.85 -9.43 -2.80
N VAL A 201 10.12 -9.65 -3.89
CA VAL A 201 9.88 -10.99 -4.43
C VAL A 201 11.20 -11.62 -4.89
N PHE A 202 12.06 -10.87 -5.60
CA PHE A 202 13.37 -11.33 -6.01
C PHE A 202 14.27 -11.66 -4.81
N ASP A 203 14.35 -10.75 -3.83
CA ASP A 203 15.10 -10.97 -2.59
C ASP A 203 14.55 -12.13 -1.76
N GLY A 204 13.24 -12.41 -1.86
CA GLY A 204 12.53 -13.54 -1.26
C GLY A 204 12.83 -14.89 -1.91
N GLY A 205 13.59 -14.88 -3.01
CA GLY A 205 14.08 -16.09 -3.69
C GLY A 205 13.28 -16.49 -4.93
N TYR A 206 12.32 -15.69 -5.38
CA TYR A 206 11.60 -15.93 -6.63
C TYR A 206 12.35 -15.34 -7.83
N ASP A 207 12.70 -16.17 -8.80
CA ASP A 207 13.35 -15.70 -10.02
C ASP A 207 12.36 -15.06 -10.98
N ILE A 208 12.14 -13.77 -10.81
CA ILE A 208 11.28 -12.97 -11.70
C ILE A 208 12.03 -12.36 -12.89
N SER A 209 13.35 -12.51 -12.96
CA SER A 209 14.19 -11.89 -13.99
C SER A 209 13.98 -12.47 -15.40
N GLY A 210 13.51 -13.70 -15.49
CA GLY A 210 13.17 -14.35 -16.76
C GLY A 210 11.89 -15.18 -16.71
N HIS A 211 11.30 -15.32 -15.52
CA HIS A 211 10.20 -16.25 -15.22
C HIS A 211 9.02 -15.58 -14.52
N LEU A 212 8.79 -14.29 -14.78
CA LEU A 212 7.72 -13.53 -14.10
C LEU A 212 6.32 -14.16 -14.28
N GLU A 213 6.01 -14.67 -15.48
CA GLU A 213 4.70 -15.31 -15.75
C GLU A 213 4.52 -16.66 -15.04
N GLU A 214 5.63 -17.35 -14.74
CA GLU A 214 5.61 -18.61 -14.02
C GLU A 214 5.49 -18.40 -12.49
N VAL A 215 5.95 -17.25 -12.01
CA VAL A 215 5.90 -16.87 -10.60
C VAL A 215 4.52 -16.30 -10.23
N LEU A 216 3.82 -15.65 -11.16
CA LEU A 216 2.50 -15.02 -10.99
C LEU A 216 1.34 -15.89 -11.45
#